data_f167f7a1cfcc4a571589d8b3cc5f48f7
#
_entry.id   f167f7a1cfcc4a571589d8b3cc5f48f7
#
_cell.length_a   1.000
_cell.length_b   1.000
_cell.length_c   1.000
_cell.angle_alpha   90.00
_cell.angle_beta   90.00
_cell.angle_gamma   90.00
#
_symmetry.space_group_name_H-M   'P 1'
#
loop_
_entity.id
_entity.type
_entity.pdbx_description
1 polymer ?
#
loop_
_entity_poly.entity_id
_entity_poly.type
_entity_poly.pdbx_seq_one_letter_code
_entity_poly.pdbx_strand_id
1 'polypeptide(L)'
;MCFIGIGHAQERKIAIVLHAGAGYMRPDMYTKDQVQDYTDKLSEARDVGYKILENDGTSEDATVATIKILENSTLFNAGKGCVLSHNKRAEMDASIMNGSDKNAGAVAGVQRVKNPITAAQAVLHNSPHVMLSGSGADDFAEAQELEMVAPSYFVTDERMEQIKKMIQEEKNKTDLFRDAPESLSDNKFGTVGVVAIDKQGNICAATSTGGMMNKKNNRIGDSPVIGAGTYADNRSCGVSCTGHGEYFIRLAVAHEVSALMLHRGWDLEKATNYVVHKELMDIGGAGGLIAIDRKGNISMSFNTPGMFRAARSSSGENSVAIFSE
;
A
#
# COMPACT_ATOMS: atom_id res chain seq x y z
N MET A 1 5.55 -25.67 50.60
CA MET A 1 4.81 -24.53 50.02
C MET A 1 5.39 -24.27 48.63
N CYS A 2 4.72 -24.73 47.57
CA CYS A 2 5.08 -24.40 46.20
C CYS A 2 4.41 -23.07 45.83
N PHE A 3 5.21 -22.04 45.60
CA PHE A 3 4.72 -20.81 44.95
C PHE A 3 4.54 -21.08 43.48
N ILE A 4 3.28 -21.22 43.04
CA ILE A 4 2.92 -21.13 41.62
C ILE A 4 2.99 -19.65 41.26
N GLY A 5 4.09 -19.24 40.62
CA GLY A 5 4.22 -17.96 40.02
C GLY A 5 3.21 -17.87 38.87
N ILE A 6 2.15 -17.08 39.04
CA ILE A 6 1.26 -16.69 37.95
C ILE A 6 2.08 -15.72 37.09
N GLY A 7 2.74 -16.28 36.08
CA GLY A 7 3.31 -15.45 35.02
C GLY A 7 2.20 -14.66 34.36
N HIS A 8 2.15 -13.35 34.58
CA HIS A 8 1.35 -12.47 33.75
C HIS A 8 1.86 -12.63 32.32
N ALA A 9 1.11 -13.32 31.46
CA ALA A 9 1.35 -13.28 30.04
C ALA A 9 1.25 -11.81 29.65
N GLN A 10 2.38 -11.22 29.23
CA GLN A 10 2.41 -9.84 28.75
C GLN A 10 1.44 -9.78 27.56
N GLU A 11 0.37 -9.03 27.71
CA GLU A 11 -0.65 -8.87 26.66
C GLU A 11 0.06 -8.38 25.40
N ARG A 12 0.04 -9.17 24.33
CA ARG A 12 0.74 -8.82 23.09
C ARG A 12 0.02 -7.63 22.46
N LYS A 13 0.78 -6.66 22.04
CA LYS A 13 0.26 -5.43 21.44
C LYS A 13 -0.30 -5.73 20.07
N ILE A 14 -1.52 -5.25 19.82
CA ILE A 14 -2.10 -5.19 18.48
C ILE A 14 -1.91 -3.79 17.91
N ALA A 15 -1.65 -3.71 16.61
CA ALA A 15 -1.55 -2.44 15.91
C ALA A 15 -1.91 -2.60 14.43
N ILE A 16 -2.42 -1.54 13.85
CA ILE A 16 -2.66 -1.38 12.43
C ILE A 16 -2.21 -0.01 11.98
N VAL A 17 -1.56 0.06 10.84
CA VAL A 17 -1.21 1.29 10.16
C VAL A 17 -1.55 1.16 8.67
N LEU A 18 -2.06 2.24 8.09
CA LEU A 18 -2.37 2.30 6.66
C LEU A 18 -1.85 3.58 6.02
N HIS A 19 -1.56 3.50 4.73
CA HIS A 19 -1.42 4.66 3.86
C HIS A 19 -2.38 4.58 2.67
N ALA A 20 -2.65 5.74 2.07
CA ALA A 20 -3.44 5.82 0.85
C ALA A 20 -2.78 6.76 -0.19
N GLY A 21 -1.44 6.76 -0.21
CA GLY A 21 -0.62 7.49 -1.15
C GLY A 21 0.23 8.56 -0.51
N ALA A 22 1.45 8.72 -1.05
CA ALA A 22 2.35 9.84 -0.76
C ALA A 22 2.56 10.67 -2.03
N GLY A 23 2.76 11.99 -1.90
CA GLY A 23 2.96 12.84 -3.06
C GLY A 23 2.94 14.33 -2.76
N TYR A 24 2.81 15.13 -3.82
CA TYR A 24 2.73 16.57 -3.73
C TYR A 24 1.33 16.99 -3.26
N MET A 25 1.11 16.87 -1.94
CA MET A 25 -0.15 17.20 -1.29
C MET A 25 0.08 18.34 -0.29
N ARG A 26 -0.55 19.48 -0.53
CA ARG A 26 -0.48 20.65 0.36
C ARG A 26 -1.89 21.07 0.79
N PRO A 27 -2.05 21.68 1.97
CA PRO A 27 -3.35 22.11 2.48
C PRO A 27 -4.15 23.00 1.52
N ASP A 28 -3.46 23.86 0.76
CA ASP A 28 -4.05 24.78 -0.20
C ASP A 28 -4.62 24.11 -1.46
N MET A 29 -4.37 22.81 -1.66
CA MET A 29 -4.87 22.02 -2.81
C MET A 29 -6.21 21.32 -2.53
N TYR A 30 -6.71 21.37 -1.30
CA TYR A 30 -7.91 20.67 -0.89
C TYR A 30 -8.91 21.60 -0.22
N THR A 31 -10.20 21.40 -0.51
CA THR A 31 -11.27 22.02 0.27
C THR A 31 -11.38 21.35 1.64
N LYS A 32 -12.03 22.01 2.60
CA LYS A 32 -12.29 21.41 3.92
C LYS A 32 -13.11 20.13 3.81
N ASP A 33 -14.10 20.10 2.93
CA ASP A 33 -14.95 18.94 2.71
C ASP A 33 -14.15 17.75 2.14
N GLN A 34 -13.27 18.01 1.17
CA GLN A 34 -12.36 16.98 0.66
C GLN A 34 -11.42 16.41 1.74
N VAL A 35 -10.85 17.27 2.58
CA VAL A 35 -10.02 16.82 3.71
C VAL A 35 -10.83 15.95 4.66
N GLN A 36 -12.09 16.34 4.93
CA GLN A 36 -12.98 15.56 5.79
C GLN A 36 -13.32 14.20 5.17
N ASP A 37 -13.69 14.16 3.88
CA ASP A 37 -14.00 12.90 3.16
C ASP A 37 -12.83 11.91 3.22
N TYR A 38 -11.58 12.38 2.98
CA TYR A 38 -10.39 11.56 3.11
C TYR A 38 -10.17 11.08 4.55
N THR A 39 -10.30 11.97 5.52
CA THR A 39 -10.11 11.68 6.94
C THR A 39 -11.12 10.64 7.44
N ASP A 40 -12.38 10.78 7.07
CA ASP A 40 -13.46 9.86 7.45
C ASP A 40 -13.23 8.47 6.85
N LYS A 41 -12.85 8.42 5.55
CA LYS A 41 -12.61 7.13 4.89
C LYS A 41 -11.36 6.41 5.44
N LEU A 42 -10.29 7.13 5.74
CA LEU A 42 -9.11 6.57 6.40
C LEU A 42 -9.44 6.06 7.81
N SER A 43 -10.25 6.81 8.57
CA SER A 43 -10.73 6.41 9.90
C SER A 43 -11.57 5.14 9.84
N GLU A 44 -12.53 5.08 8.92
CA GLU A 44 -13.39 3.91 8.69
C GLU A 44 -12.53 2.67 8.41
N ALA A 45 -11.61 2.77 7.45
CA ALA A 45 -10.76 1.65 7.05
C ALA A 45 -9.88 1.16 8.21
N ARG A 46 -9.23 2.09 8.94
CA ARG A 46 -8.42 1.81 10.12
C ARG A 46 -9.23 1.09 11.20
N ASP A 47 -10.41 1.62 11.53
CA ASP A 47 -11.19 1.14 12.66
C ASP A 47 -11.83 -0.23 12.39
N VAL A 48 -12.18 -0.54 11.14
CA VAL A 48 -12.62 -1.89 10.76
C VAL A 48 -11.50 -2.89 10.95
N GLY A 49 -10.30 -2.61 10.45
CA GLY A 49 -9.15 -3.51 10.61
C GLY A 49 -8.76 -3.67 12.08
N TYR A 50 -8.71 -2.59 12.84
CA TYR A 50 -8.39 -2.63 14.26
C TYR A 50 -9.42 -3.46 15.07
N LYS A 51 -10.71 -3.33 14.76
CA LYS A 51 -11.77 -4.11 15.41
C LYS A 51 -11.62 -5.62 15.16
N ILE A 52 -11.13 -6.03 14.00
CA ILE A 52 -10.83 -7.44 13.72
C ILE A 52 -9.73 -7.92 14.67
N LEU A 53 -8.65 -7.17 14.83
CA LEU A 53 -7.56 -7.49 15.77
C LEU A 53 -8.01 -7.51 17.23
N GLU A 54 -8.87 -6.57 17.62
CA GLU A 54 -9.47 -6.51 18.97
C GLU A 54 -10.27 -7.77 19.29
N ASN A 55 -10.97 -8.33 18.29
CA ASN A 55 -11.81 -9.52 18.40
C ASN A 55 -11.05 -10.84 18.09
N ASP A 56 -9.75 -10.88 18.32
CA ASP A 56 -8.88 -12.06 18.12
C ASP A 56 -8.75 -12.53 16.65
N GLY A 57 -9.13 -11.68 15.68
CA GLY A 57 -8.88 -11.94 14.25
C GLY A 57 -7.41 -11.82 13.89
N THR A 58 -7.04 -12.38 12.74
CA THR A 58 -5.66 -12.40 12.26
C THR A 58 -5.22 -11.05 11.68
N SER A 59 -3.92 -10.80 11.67
CA SER A 59 -3.32 -9.66 10.98
C SER A 59 -3.64 -9.66 9.47
N GLU A 60 -3.75 -10.84 8.86
CA GLU A 60 -4.15 -11.01 7.47
C GLU A 60 -5.59 -10.55 7.23
N ASP A 61 -6.56 -11.04 8.03
CA ASP A 61 -7.97 -10.64 7.91
C ASP A 61 -8.14 -9.13 8.08
N ALA A 62 -7.46 -8.54 9.08
CA ALA A 62 -7.47 -7.11 9.33
C ALA A 62 -6.93 -6.31 8.14
N THR A 63 -5.80 -6.76 7.57
CA THR A 63 -5.14 -6.13 6.43
C THR A 63 -6.02 -6.17 5.19
N VAL A 64 -6.57 -7.33 4.84
CA VAL A 64 -7.44 -7.50 3.66
C VAL A 64 -8.74 -6.70 3.81
N ALA A 65 -9.39 -6.76 4.98
CA ALA A 65 -10.63 -6.02 5.21
C ALA A 65 -10.42 -4.50 5.08
N THR A 66 -9.32 -3.98 5.62
CA THR A 66 -8.96 -2.56 5.52
C THR A 66 -8.71 -2.15 4.06
N ILE A 67 -7.92 -2.91 3.29
CA ILE A 67 -7.66 -2.60 1.88
C ILE A 67 -8.94 -2.66 1.05
N LYS A 68 -9.84 -3.60 1.28
CA LYS A 68 -11.13 -3.67 0.57
C LYS A 68 -11.97 -2.39 0.73
N ILE A 69 -11.96 -1.75 1.89
CA ILE A 69 -12.65 -0.47 2.10
C ILE A 69 -12.02 0.62 1.22
N LEU A 70 -10.69 0.66 1.16
CA LEU A 70 -9.97 1.63 0.34
C LEU A 70 -10.15 1.36 -1.16
N GLU A 71 -10.12 0.11 -1.60
CA GLU A 71 -10.37 -0.29 -3.00
C GLU A 71 -11.82 -0.02 -3.45
N ASN A 72 -12.79 -0.09 -2.54
CA ASN A 72 -14.20 0.20 -2.84
C ASN A 72 -14.51 1.70 -2.89
N SER A 73 -13.56 2.56 -2.51
CA SER A 73 -13.67 4.01 -2.55
C SER A 73 -13.14 4.59 -3.87
N THR A 74 -13.79 5.64 -4.37
CA THR A 74 -13.28 6.42 -5.52
C THR A 74 -12.20 7.44 -5.13
N LEU A 75 -11.95 7.63 -3.84
CA LEU A 75 -11.01 8.63 -3.32
C LEU A 75 -9.54 8.26 -3.56
N PHE A 76 -9.21 6.96 -3.59
CA PHE A 76 -7.84 6.48 -3.60
C PHE A 76 -7.49 5.76 -4.91
N ASN A 77 -6.21 5.72 -5.23
CA ASN A 77 -5.72 5.04 -6.44
C ASN A 77 -5.56 3.52 -6.22
N ALA A 78 -6.66 2.84 -6.00
CA ALA A 78 -6.77 1.39 -5.91
C ALA A 78 -8.21 0.96 -6.20
N GLY A 79 -8.44 -0.22 -6.75
CA GLY A 79 -9.78 -0.71 -7.03
C GLY A 79 -10.62 0.29 -7.83
N LYS A 80 -11.81 0.65 -7.31
CA LYS A 80 -12.77 1.54 -7.97
C LYS A 80 -12.25 2.94 -8.27
N GLY A 81 -11.28 3.45 -7.47
CA GLY A 81 -10.68 4.77 -7.64
C GLY A 81 -9.37 4.78 -8.43
N CYS A 82 -8.98 3.65 -9.01
CA CYS A 82 -7.68 3.51 -9.66
C CYS A 82 -7.53 4.47 -10.85
N VAL A 83 -6.29 4.90 -11.08
CA VAL A 83 -5.92 5.68 -12.26
C VAL A 83 -5.95 4.83 -13.52
N LEU A 84 -6.06 5.48 -14.68
CA LEU A 84 -6.13 4.80 -15.96
C LEU A 84 -4.78 4.80 -16.69
N SER A 85 -4.50 3.69 -17.38
CA SER A 85 -3.37 3.56 -18.29
C SER A 85 -3.56 4.44 -19.55
N HIS A 86 -2.51 4.58 -20.36
CA HIS A 86 -2.55 5.29 -21.65
C HIS A 86 -3.69 4.81 -22.56
N ASN A 87 -4.02 3.53 -22.47
CA ASN A 87 -5.11 2.91 -23.22
C ASN A 87 -6.49 3.16 -22.57
N LYS A 88 -6.58 4.03 -21.54
CA LYS A 88 -7.81 4.37 -20.80
C LYS A 88 -8.45 3.17 -20.12
N ARG A 89 -7.64 2.24 -19.65
CA ARG A 89 -8.06 1.03 -18.93
C ARG A 89 -7.55 1.07 -17.51
N ALA A 90 -8.32 0.51 -16.59
CA ALA A 90 -7.84 0.15 -15.26
C ALA A 90 -6.95 -1.09 -15.39
N GLU A 91 -5.74 -1.00 -14.90
CA GLU A 91 -4.78 -2.11 -14.82
C GLU A 91 -4.21 -2.07 -13.41
N MET A 92 -4.71 -2.96 -12.54
CA MET A 92 -4.49 -2.90 -11.10
C MET A 92 -3.50 -3.95 -10.64
N ASP A 93 -2.77 -3.63 -9.58
CA ASP A 93 -1.76 -4.50 -8.99
C ASP A 93 -2.04 -4.62 -7.49
N ALA A 94 -1.80 -5.77 -6.89
CA ALA A 94 -1.86 -5.97 -5.45
C ALA A 94 -0.91 -7.07 -4.98
N SER A 95 -0.45 -6.96 -3.73
CA SER A 95 0.31 -8.02 -3.08
C SER A 95 0.01 -8.08 -1.58
N ILE A 96 0.24 -9.26 -1.01
CA ILE A 96 0.12 -9.54 0.41
C ILE A 96 1.21 -10.51 0.83
N MET A 97 1.74 -10.34 2.06
CA MET A 97 2.77 -11.21 2.61
C MET A 97 2.55 -11.43 4.10
N ASN A 98 2.62 -12.69 4.54
CA ASN A 98 2.60 -13.09 5.93
C ASN A 98 4.02 -13.19 6.50
N GLY A 99 4.26 -12.53 7.62
CA GLY A 99 5.58 -12.51 8.25
C GLY A 99 5.94 -13.79 9.02
N SER A 100 4.95 -14.64 9.33
CA SER A 100 5.14 -15.89 10.10
C SER A 100 5.91 -16.95 9.33
N ASP A 101 5.57 -17.13 8.06
CA ASP A 101 6.11 -18.15 7.17
C ASP A 101 6.72 -17.60 5.88
N LYS A 102 6.60 -16.28 5.69
CA LYS A 102 7.00 -15.55 4.47
C LYS A 102 6.23 -15.96 3.22
N ASN A 103 5.09 -16.61 3.39
CA ASN A 103 4.21 -16.89 2.27
C ASN A 103 3.64 -15.58 1.72
N ALA A 104 3.50 -15.49 0.41
CA ALA A 104 3.09 -14.28 -0.27
C ALA A 104 2.24 -14.59 -1.50
N GLY A 105 1.38 -13.64 -1.85
CA GLY A 105 0.62 -13.68 -3.09
C GLY A 105 0.56 -12.31 -3.73
N ALA A 106 0.59 -12.27 -5.06
CA ALA A 106 0.53 -11.04 -5.82
C ALA A 106 -0.22 -11.20 -7.14
N VAL A 107 -0.86 -10.13 -7.57
CA VAL A 107 -1.45 -10.01 -8.91
C VAL A 107 -1.01 -8.68 -9.54
N ALA A 108 -0.77 -8.69 -10.85
CA ALA A 108 -0.38 -7.50 -11.61
C ALA A 108 -1.18 -7.37 -12.89
N GLY A 109 -1.65 -6.15 -13.21
CA GLY A 109 -2.36 -5.84 -14.44
C GLY A 109 -3.76 -6.46 -14.53
N VAL A 110 -4.41 -6.76 -13.40
CA VAL A 110 -5.79 -7.28 -13.38
C VAL A 110 -6.79 -6.19 -13.72
N GLN A 111 -7.90 -6.57 -14.39
CA GLN A 111 -8.88 -5.62 -14.93
C GLN A 111 -10.33 -5.96 -14.57
N ARG A 112 -10.60 -7.15 -14.01
CA ARG A 112 -11.96 -7.68 -13.78
C ARG A 112 -12.27 -8.01 -12.32
N VAL A 113 -11.28 -8.40 -11.53
CA VAL A 113 -11.51 -8.70 -10.12
C VAL A 113 -11.82 -7.41 -9.35
N LYS A 114 -12.97 -7.37 -8.66
CA LYS A 114 -13.47 -6.17 -7.98
C LYS A 114 -12.49 -5.63 -6.94
N ASN A 115 -11.91 -6.52 -6.15
CA ASN A 115 -10.91 -6.20 -5.13
C ASN A 115 -9.61 -6.95 -5.43
N PRO A 116 -8.61 -6.32 -6.06
CA PRO A 116 -7.32 -6.96 -6.38
C PRO A 116 -6.63 -7.62 -5.20
N ILE A 117 -6.80 -7.07 -3.98
CA ILE A 117 -6.23 -7.67 -2.77
C ILE A 117 -6.77 -9.07 -2.48
N THR A 118 -8.04 -9.36 -2.82
CA THR A 118 -8.60 -10.70 -2.62
C THR A 118 -8.01 -11.71 -3.60
N ALA A 119 -7.66 -11.26 -4.82
CA ALA A 119 -6.95 -12.11 -5.78
C ALA A 119 -5.51 -12.38 -5.31
N ALA A 120 -4.80 -11.38 -4.77
CA ALA A 120 -3.49 -11.58 -4.17
C ALA A 120 -3.55 -12.56 -2.98
N GLN A 121 -4.57 -12.45 -2.12
CA GLN A 121 -4.82 -13.39 -1.03
C GLN A 121 -5.11 -14.81 -1.55
N ALA A 122 -5.91 -14.94 -2.59
CA ALA A 122 -6.19 -16.25 -3.21
C ALA A 122 -4.92 -16.88 -3.81
N VAL A 123 -4.03 -16.09 -4.42
CA VAL A 123 -2.72 -16.56 -4.89
C VAL A 123 -1.89 -17.09 -3.72
N LEU A 124 -1.86 -16.37 -2.59
CA LEU A 124 -1.13 -16.77 -1.38
C LEU A 124 -1.59 -18.13 -0.85
N HIS A 125 -2.90 -18.40 -0.83
CA HIS A 125 -3.45 -19.60 -0.21
C HIS A 125 -3.68 -20.78 -1.17
N ASN A 126 -4.05 -20.49 -2.43
CA ASN A 126 -4.62 -21.48 -3.35
C ASN A 126 -3.78 -21.68 -4.62
N SER A 127 -2.56 -21.12 -4.67
CA SER A 127 -1.66 -21.25 -5.81
C SER A 127 -0.27 -21.74 -5.38
N PRO A 128 0.40 -22.57 -6.19
CA PRO A 128 1.82 -22.87 -5.99
C PRO A 128 2.74 -21.69 -6.43
N HIS A 129 2.18 -20.66 -7.02
CA HIS A 129 2.90 -19.50 -7.51
C HIS A 129 2.78 -18.33 -6.51
N VAL A 130 3.76 -17.44 -6.52
CA VAL A 130 3.72 -16.22 -5.70
C VAL A 130 3.06 -15.06 -6.45
N MET A 131 3.11 -15.06 -7.79
CA MET A 131 2.62 -13.93 -8.59
C MET A 131 1.96 -14.40 -9.88
N LEU A 132 0.77 -13.86 -10.17
CA LEU A 132 0.06 -14.03 -11.43
C LEU A 132 -0.17 -12.66 -12.10
N SER A 133 -0.38 -12.62 -13.44
CA SER A 133 -0.54 -11.34 -14.14
C SER A 133 -1.55 -11.37 -15.27
N GLY A 134 -2.10 -10.18 -15.59
CA GLY A 134 -2.99 -9.94 -16.74
C GLY A 134 -4.25 -10.80 -16.71
N SER A 135 -4.70 -11.21 -17.89
CA SER A 135 -5.93 -12.02 -18.02
C SER A 135 -5.83 -13.36 -17.28
N GLY A 136 -4.64 -13.98 -17.20
CA GLY A 136 -4.46 -15.22 -16.45
C GLY A 136 -4.71 -15.04 -14.95
N ALA A 137 -4.37 -13.88 -14.37
CA ALA A 137 -4.69 -13.57 -12.98
C ALA A 137 -6.19 -13.29 -12.79
N ASP A 138 -6.87 -12.65 -13.75
CA ASP A 138 -8.33 -12.48 -13.73
C ASP A 138 -9.06 -13.82 -13.88
N ASP A 139 -8.59 -14.71 -14.75
CA ASP A 139 -9.17 -16.06 -14.96
C ASP A 139 -8.97 -16.93 -13.69
N PHE A 140 -7.81 -16.82 -13.05
CA PHE A 140 -7.57 -17.46 -11.75
C PHE A 140 -8.54 -16.92 -10.68
N ALA A 141 -8.71 -15.59 -10.58
CA ALA A 141 -9.63 -14.98 -9.63
C ALA A 141 -11.07 -15.46 -9.84
N GLU A 142 -11.53 -15.57 -11.09
CA GLU A 142 -12.85 -16.10 -11.45
C GLU A 142 -12.99 -17.59 -11.07
N ALA A 143 -11.95 -18.40 -11.28
CA ALA A 143 -11.93 -19.82 -10.89
C ALA A 143 -11.92 -20.00 -9.35
N GLN A 144 -11.46 -18.98 -8.58
CA GLN A 144 -11.54 -18.93 -7.12
C GLN A 144 -12.88 -18.35 -6.63
N GLU A 145 -13.87 -18.16 -7.49
CA GLU A 145 -15.20 -17.63 -7.18
C GLU A 145 -15.17 -16.23 -6.55
N LEU A 146 -14.14 -15.42 -6.86
CA LEU A 146 -14.06 -14.05 -6.38
C LEU A 146 -15.06 -13.15 -7.13
N GLU A 147 -15.44 -12.03 -6.50
CA GLU A 147 -16.37 -11.08 -7.11
C GLU A 147 -15.74 -10.41 -8.33
N MET A 148 -16.25 -10.73 -9.51
CA MET A 148 -15.81 -10.19 -10.79
C MET A 148 -16.76 -9.08 -11.27
N VAL A 149 -16.22 -8.04 -11.89
CA VAL A 149 -16.98 -6.90 -12.43
C VAL A 149 -16.57 -6.60 -13.87
N ALA A 150 -17.42 -5.90 -14.60
CA ALA A 150 -17.04 -5.39 -15.92
C ALA A 150 -15.93 -4.33 -15.77
N PRO A 151 -14.95 -4.23 -16.71
CA PRO A 151 -13.89 -3.22 -16.65
C PRO A 151 -14.39 -1.78 -16.53
N SER A 152 -15.59 -1.48 -17.00
CA SER A 152 -16.24 -0.17 -16.87
C SER A 152 -16.53 0.23 -15.41
N TYR A 153 -16.62 -0.72 -14.48
CA TYR A 153 -16.81 -0.45 -13.05
C TYR A 153 -15.70 0.44 -12.46
N PHE A 154 -14.48 0.32 -12.98
CA PHE A 154 -13.31 1.07 -12.52
C PHE A 154 -13.10 2.41 -13.24
N VAL A 155 -13.88 2.68 -14.28
CA VAL A 155 -13.73 3.87 -15.10
C VAL A 155 -14.69 4.95 -14.60
N THR A 156 -14.19 5.88 -13.77
CA THR A 156 -14.97 7.03 -13.33
C THR A 156 -14.82 8.19 -14.32
N ASP A 157 -15.83 9.07 -14.40
CA ASP A 157 -15.79 10.27 -15.27
C ASP A 157 -14.57 11.13 -14.93
N GLU A 158 -14.29 11.32 -13.64
CA GLU A 158 -13.13 12.09 -13.17
C GLU A 158 -11.81 11.51 -13.69
N ARG A 159 -11.61 10.17 -13.56
CA ARG A 159 -10.38 9.52 -14.06
C ARG A 159 -10.27 9.55 -15.57
N MET A 160 -11.42 9.45 -16.26
CA MET A 160 -11.45 9.57 -17.72
C MET A 160 -11.07 10.97 -18.19
N GLU A 161 -11.51 12.03 -17.50
CA GLU A 161 -11.13 13.40 -17.82
C GLU A 161 -9.64 13.66 -17.52
N GLN A 162 -9.16 13.19 -16.37
CA GLN A 162 -7.75 13.31 -15.99
C GLN A 162 -6.81 12.67 -17.02
N ILE A 163 -7.11 11.45 -17.48
CA ILE A 163 -6.26 10.77 -18.46
C ILE A 163 -6.33 11.42 -19.84
N LYS A 164 -7.50 11.90 -20.28
CA LYS A 164 -7.63 12.63 -21.55
C LYS A 164 -6.78 13.91 -21.56
N LYS A 165 -6.85 14.68 -20.46
CA LYS A 165 -6.04 15.89 -20.29
C LYS A 165 -4.55 15.57 -20.34
N MET A 166 -4.10 14.55 -19.61
CA MET A 166 -2.69 14.16 -19.55
C MET A 166 -2.15 13.70 -20.90
N ILE A 167 -2.92 12.90 -21.66
CA ILE A 167 -2.55 12.47 -23.01
C ILE A 167 -2.44 13.70 -23.95
N GLN A 168 -3.33 14.68 -23.83
CA GLN A 168 -3.27 15.88 -24.67
C GLN A 168 -2.07 16.76 -24.33
N GLU A 169 -1.74 16.91 -23.04
CA GLU A 169 -0.55 17.64 -22.58
C GLU A 169 0.75 16.97 -23.06
N GLU A 170 0.81 15.64 -23.02
CA GLU A 170 1.95 14.87 -23.53
C GLU A 170 2.17 15.11 -25.04
N LYS A 171 1.10 15.10 -25.84
CA LYS A 171 1.17 15.41 -27.28
C LYS A 171 1.70 16.82 -27.53
N ASN A 172 1.21 17.80 -26.78
CA ASN A 172 1.65 19.19 -26.92
C ASN A 172 3.14 19.39 -26.52
N LYS A 173 3.64 18.65 -25.51
CA LYS A 173 5.04 18.69 -25.08
C LYS A 173 5.98 18.07 -26.13
N THR A 174 5.56 17.03 -26.83
CA THR A 174 6.36 16.36 -27.86
C THR A 174 6.65 17.27 -29.05
N ASP A 175 5.77 18.25 -29.31
CA ASP A 175 5.95 19.21 -30.39
C ASP A 175 6.90 20.38 -30.02
N LEU A 176 7.24 20.58 -28.75
CA LEU A 176 7.99 21.75 -28.26
C LEU A 176 9.35 21.44 -27.59
N PHE A 177 9.53 20.31 -26.94
CA PHE A 177 10.79 20.00 -26.23
C PHE A 177 11.04 18.49 -26.07
N ARG A 178 12.15 18.01 -26.65
CA ARG A 178 12.57 16.60 -26.53
C ARG A 178 13.32 16.27 -25.24
N ASP A 179 13.73 17.24 -24.42
CA ASP A 179 14.71 17.05 -23.34
C ASP A 179 14.35 17.71 -22.00
N ALA A 180 13.07 17.98 -21.71
CA ALA A 180 12.70 18.47 -20.38
C ALA A 180 12.53 17.27 -19.41
N PRO A 181 13.20 17.25 -18.24
CA PRO A 181 12.93 16.25 -17.23
C PRO A 181 11.46 16.34 -16.80
N GLU A 182 10.78 15.18 -16.69
CA GLU A 182 9.41 15.13 -16.16
C GLU A 182 9.39 15.82 -14.79
N SER A 183 8.69 16.96 -14.73
CA SER A 183 8.52 17.64 -13.46
C SER A 183 7.68 16.75 -12.55
N LEU A 184 8.22 16.38 -11.40
CA LEU A 184 7.55 15.61 -10.34
C LEU A 184 6.27 16.28 -9.80
N SER A 185 5.94 17.49 -10.29
CA SER A 185 4.92 18.39 -9.74
C SER A 185 3.46 17.97 -9.96
N ASP A 186 3.16 17.06 -10.90
CA ASP A 186 1.76 16.74 -11.26
C ASP A 186 1.38 15.25 -11.14
N ASN A 187 2.32 14.37 -10.81
CA ASN A 187 1.99 12.96 -10.62
C ASN A 187 1.42 12.76 -9.22
N LYS A 188 0.11 12.70 -9.10
CA LYS A 188 -0.57 12.18 -7.91
C LYS A 188 -0.28 10.68 -7.83
N PHE A 189 0.82 10.34 -7.16
CA PHE A 189 1.10 8.97 -6.79
C PHE A 189 0.10 8.58 -5.71
N GLY A 190 -0.68 7.58 -5.95
CA GLY A 190 -1.57 7.01 -4.98
C GLY A 190 -1.40 5.50 -5.01
N THR A 191 -1.37 4.91 -3.87
CA THR A 191 -1.28 3.47 -3.63
C THR A 191 -1.84 3.26 -2.24
N VAL A 192 -2.68 2.28 -2.02
CA VAL A 192 -3.13 1.96 -0.67
C VAL A 192 -2.31 0.82 -0.10
N GLY A 193 -2.02 0.89 1.19
CA GLY A 193 -1.28 -0.17 1.85
C GLY A 193 -1.61 -0.26 3.33
N VAL A 194 -1.45 -1.44 3.89
CA VAL A 194 -1.76 -1.74 5.28
C VAL A 194 -0.70 -2.68 5.85
N VAL A 195 -0.31 -2.41 7.08
CA VAL A 195 0.46 -3.34 7.92
C VAL A 195 -0.28 -3.54 9.22
N ALA A 196 -0.42 -4.79 9.65
CA ALA A 196 -1.07 -5.15 10.91
C ALA A 196 -0.25 -6.17 11.68
N ILE A 197 -0.35 -6.11 13.03
CA ILE A 197 0.15 -7.15 13.94
C ILE A 197 -0.99 -7.60 14.85
N ASP A 198 -1.20 -8.91 14.95
CA ASP A 198 -2.25 -9.54 15.77
C ASP A 198 -1.77 -9.92 17.16
N LYS A 199 -2.72 -10.39 18.00
CA LYS A 199 -2.44 -10.86 19.38
C LYS A 199 -1.48 -12.06 19.45
N GLN A 200 -1.32 -12.82 18.36
CA GLN A 200 -0.36 -13.91 18.26
C GLN A 200 1.06 -13.39 17.92
N GLY A 201 1.16 -12.11 17.56
CA GLY A 201 2.40 -11.45 17.14
C GLY A 201 2.74 -11.72 15.68
N ASN A 202 1.78 -12.17 14.89
CA ASN A 202 1.95 -12.30 13.44
C ASN A 202 1.76 -10.96 12.77
N ILE A 203 2.65 -10.67 11.83
CA ILE A 203 2.63 -9.46 11.02
C ILE A 203 2.15 -9.82 9.61
N CYS A 204 1.23 -9.03 9.07
CA CYS A 204 0.86 -9.08 7.67
C CYS A 204 1.02 -7.70 7.05
N ALA A 205 1.56 -7.63 5.83
CA ALA A 205 1.68 -6.43 5.03
C ALA A 205 1.04 -6.64 3.66
N ALA A 206 0.36 -5.62 3.16
CA ALA A 206 -0.23 -5.67 1.82
C ALA A 206 -0.30 -4.28 1.18
N THR A 207 -0.31 -4.28 -0.15
CA THR A 207 -0.34 -3.07 -0.96
C THR A 207 -1.25 -3.30 -2.17
N SER A 208 -2.02 -2.28 -2.58
CA SER A 208 -2.89 -2.31 -3.76
C SER A 208 -2.88 -0.98 -4.50
N THR A 209 -2.88 -1.01 -5.83
CA THR A 209 -2.73 0.21 -6.64
C THR A 209 -3.31 0.07 -8.06
N GLY A 210 -3.67 1.21 -8.67
CA GLY A 210 -3.82 1.36 -10.12
C GLY A 210 -2.50 1.69 -10.85
N GLY A 211 -1.40 1.84 -10.10
CA GLY A 211 -0.10 2.24 -10.63
C GLY A 211 -0.01 3.75 -10.92
N MET A 212 0.74 4.10 -11.95
CA MET A 212 0.94 5.47 -12.43
C MET A 212 -0.11 5.83 -13.47
N MET A 213 -0.68 7.03 -13.38
CA MET A 213 -1.59 7.55 -14.42
C MET A 213 -0.85 7.66 -15.76
N ASN A 214 -1.54 7.33 -16.85
CA ASN A 214 -0.96 7.32 -18.20
C ASN A 214 0.18 6.30 -18.40
N LYS A 215 0.30 5.29 -17.53
CA LYS A 215 1.28 4.21 -17.72
C LYS A 215 1.10 3.52 -19.07
N LYS A 216 2.21 3.16 -19.70
CA LYS A 216 2.27 2.53 -21.02
C LYS A 216 2.86 1.12 -20.92
N ASN A 217 2.67 0.32 -21.97
CA ASN A 217 3.33 -0.97 -22.13
C ASN A 217 3.15 -1.92 -20.94
N ASN A 218 1.97 -1.90 -20.30
CA ASN A 218 1.65 -2.71 -19.12
C ASN A 218 2.65 -2.50 -17.96
N ARG A 219 3.09 -1.25 -17.74
CA ARG A 219 4.04 -0.91 -16.68
C ARG A 219 3.54 -1.40 -15.33
N ILE A 220 4.39 -2.10 -14.62
CA ILE A 220 4.21 -2.56 -13.25
C ILE A 220 5.13 -1.75 -12.33
N GLY A 221 4.59 -1.24 -11.22
CA GLY A 221 5.34 -0.57 -10.16
C GLY A 221 5.85 -1.54 -9.09
N ASP A 222 6.19 -0.97 -7.95
CA ASP A 222 6.68 -1.69 -6.77
C ASP A 222 5.60 -2.50 -6.04
N SER A 223 4.35 -2.05 -6.08
CA SER A 223 3.26 -2.56 -5.24
C SER A 223 3.06 -4.09 -5.31
N PRO A 224 3.10 -4.76 -6.49
CA PRO A 224 2.95 -6.22 -6.55
C PRO A 224 4.28 -6.96 -6.34
N VAL A 225 5.41 -6.26 -6.22
CA VAL A 225 6.75 -6.86 -6.13
C VAL A 225 7.12 -7.06 -4.66
N ILE A 226 7.09 -8.31 -4.21
CA ILE A 226 7.50 -8.69 -2.85
C ILE A 226 8.97 -8.29 -2.63
N GLY A 227 9.21 -7.56 -1.54
CA GLY A 227 10.50 -6.97 -1.21
C GLY A 227 10.66 -5.52 -1.67
N ALA A 228 9.91 -5.07 -2.67
CA ALA A 228 9.95 -3.68 -3.14
C ALA A 228 8.83 -2.83 -2.52
N GLY A 229 7.57 -3.12 -2.82
CA GLY A 229 6.40 -2.40 -2.31
C GLY A 229 5.78 -3.02 -1.06
N THR A 230 5.99 -4.31 -0.84
CA THR A 230 5.39 -5.08 0.27
C THR A 230 6.40 -6.07 0.81
N TYR A 231 6.56 -6.13 2.13
CA TYR A 231 7.37 -7.15 2.78
C TYR A 231 6.90 -7.41 4.21
N ALA A 232 6.99 -8.66 4.70
CA ALA A 232 6.72 -8.99 6.09
C ALA A 232 7.65 -10.11 6.60
N ASP A 233 8.17 -9.94 7.81
CA ASP A 233 8.97 -10.94 8.53
C ASP A 233 8.75 -10.73 10.05
N ASN A 234 8.16 -11.71 10.74
CA ASN A 234 7.88 -11.63 12.18
C ASN A 234 9.15 -11.43 13.05
N ARG A 235 10.33 -11.68 12.50
CA ARG A 235 11.60 -11.42 13.19
C ARG A 235 11.96 -9.93 13.21
N SER A 236 11.43 -9.13 12.30
CA SER A 236 11.73 -7.70 12.13
C SER A 236 10.47 -6.83 12.06
N CYS A 237 9.88 -6.69 10.89
CA CYS A 237 8.74 -5.80 10.64
C CYS A 237 7.93 -6.21 9.41
N GLY A 238 6.74 -5.62 9.28
CA GLY A 238 6.01 -5.50 8.02
C GLY A 238 6.17 -4.10 7.45
N VAL A 239 6.17 -3.98 6.12
CA VAL A 239 6.35 -2.72 5.38
C VAL A 239 5.42 -2.68 4.18
N SER A 240 4.77 -1.55 3.95
CA SER A 240 4.05 -1.22 2.70
C SER A 240 4.48 0.16 2.21
N CYS A 241 4.76 0.26 0.91
CA CYS A 241 5.37 1.42 0.28
C CYS A 241 4.41 2.14 -0.67
N THR A 242 4.67 3.43 -0.91
CA THR A 242 3.95 4.26 -1.87
C THR A 242 4.87 5.35 -2.42
N GLY A 243 4.89 5.57 -3.74
CA GLY A 243 5.74 6.57 -4.36
C GLY A 243 6.08 6.24 -5.81
N HIS A 244 7.25 6.67 -6.26
CA HIS A 244 7.74 6.42 -7.59
C HIS A 244 8.34 5.00 -7.68
N GLY A 245 7.51 4.05 -8.07
CA GLY A 245 7.77 2.61 -7.99
C GLY A 245 9.11 2.12 -8.54
N GLU A 246 9.63 2.76 -9.59
CA GLU A 246 10.92 2.42 -10.22
C GLU A 246 12.09 2.51 -9.24
N TYR A 247 12.08 3.49 -8.33
CA TYR A 247 13.12 3.65 -7.31
C TYR A 247 12.95 2.63 -6.19
N PHE A 248 11.70 2.36 -5.81
CA PHE A 248 11.37 1.36 -4.77
C PHE A 248 11.77 -0.05 -5.21
N ILE A 249 11.55 -0.40 -6.49
CA ILE A 249 12.00 -1.68 -7.06
C ILE A 249 13.53 -1.78 -7.05
N ARG A 250 14.23 -0.74 -7.52
CA ARG A 250 15.71 -0.73 -7.64
C ARG A 250 16.41 -0.88 -6.30
N LEU A 251 15.83 -0.36 -5.23
CA LEU A 251 16.39 -0.45 -3.87
C LEU A 251 15.80 -1.61 -3.05
N ALA A 252 14.77 -2.32 -3.54
CA ALA A 252 14.02 -3.32 -2.78
C ALA A 252 13.57 -2.75 -1.41
N VAL A 253 12.99 -1.54 -1.41
CA VAL A 253 12.79 -0.68 -0.24
C VAL A 253 12.14 -1.39 0.93
N ALA A 254 11.06 -2.14 0.70
CA ALA A 254 10.34 -2.82 1.78
C ALA A 254 11.23 -3.88 2.47
N HIS A 255 12.03 -4.64 1.71
CA HIS A 255 12.95 -5.63 2.24
C HIS A 255 14.16 -4.96 2.92
N GLU A 256 14.68 -3.86 2.37
CA GLU A 256 15.85 -3.16 2.93
C GLU A 256 15.61 -2.69 4.36
N VAL A 257 14.41 -2.16 4.68
CA VAL A 257 14.04 -1.83 6.06
C VAL A 257 14.18 -3.03 6.98
N SER A 258 13.62 -4.18 6.58
CA SER A 258 13.73 -5.44 7.34
C SER A 258 15.18 -5.92 7.47
N ALA A 259 15.97 -5.81 6.40
CA ALA A 259 17.36 -6.21 6.37
C ALA A 259 18.23 -5.36 7.32
N LEU A 260 18.03 -4.06 7.36
CA LEU A 260 18.73 -3.16 8.30
C LEU A 260 18.40 -3.51 9.75
N MET A 261 17.14 -3.83 10.07
CA MET A 261 16.75 -4.28 11.40
C MET A 261 17.41 -5.61 11.77
N LEU A 262 17.38 -6.61 10.87
CA LEU A 262 17.90 -7.95 11.14
C LEU A 262 19.43 -8.03 11.18
N HIS A 263 20.10 -7.34 10.26
CA HIS A 263 21.55 -7.50 10.05
C HIS A 263 22.38 -6.40 10.70
N ARG A 264 21.79 -5.21 10.90
CA ARG A 264 22.44 -4.09 11.58
C ARG A 264 21.93 -3.86 13.00
N GLY A 265 20.85 -4.55 13.43
CA GLY A 265 20.25 -4.38 14.74
C GLY A 265 19.62 -3.00 14.95
N TRP A 266 19.24 -2.31 13.86
CA TRP A 266 18.58 -1.02 13.95
C TRP A 266 17.15 -1.17 14.43
N ASP A 267 16.64 -0.16 15.15
CA ASP A 267 15.22 -0.05 15.43
C ASP A 267 14.44 0.35 14.17
N LEU A 268 13.12 0.25 14.24
CA LEU A 268 12.22 0.51 13.11
C LEU A 268 12.35 1.94 12.60
N GLU A 269 12.34 2.93 13.50
CA GLU A 269 12.36 4.34 13.14
C GLU A 269 13.66 4.70 12.41
N LYS A 270 14.80 4.27 12.94
CA LYS A 270 16.09 4.49 12.30
C LYS A 270 16.18 3.84 10.92
N ALA A 271 15.70 2.59 10.77
CA ALA A 271 15.75 1.87 9.50
C ALA A 271 14.87 2.55 8.45
N THR A 272 13.62 2.87 8.78
CA THR A 272 12.68 3.52 7.84
C THR A 272 13.14 4.91 7.45
N ASN A 273 13.63 5.73 8.40
CA ASN A 273 14.13 7.07 8.11
C ASN A 273 15.40 7.03 7.25
N TYR A 274 16.30 6.10 7.47
CA TYR A 274 17.50 5.95 6.65
C TYR A 274 17.14 5.60 5.21
N VAL A 275 16.25 4.62 5.01
CA VAL A 275 15.85 4.19 3.66
C VAL A 275 15.13 5.32 2.92
N VAL A 276 14.19 6.03 3.57
CA VAL A 276 13.38 7.07 2.93
C VAL A 276 14.14 8.37 2.73
N HIS A 277 14.87 8.84 3.75
CA HIS A 277 15.50 10.18 3.74
C HIS A 277 16.95 10.17 3.29
N LYS A 278 17.57 8.98 3.11
CA LYS A 278 18.92 8.89 2.56
C LYS A 278 18.94 8.05 1.28
N GLU A 279 18.76 6.74 1.34
CA GLU A 279 18.95 5.88 0.18
C GLU A 279 18.02 6.23 -0.99
N LEU A 280 16.72 6.43 -0.70
CA LEU A 280 15.73 6.78 -1.71
C LEU A 280 16.01 8.18 -2.31
N MET A 281 16.35 9.16 -1.46
CA MET A 281 16.68 10.52 -1.92
C MET A 281 18.00 10.57 -2.69
N ASP A 282 19.01 9.81 -2.29
CA ASP A 282 20.33 9.78 -2.96
C ASP A 282 20.22 9.36 -4.44
N ILE A 283 19.20 8.56 -4.79
CA ILE A 283 18.97 8.17 -6.19
C ILE A 283 17.84 8.96 -6.87
N GLY A 284 17.30 10.00 -6.22
CA GLY A 284 16.25 10.88 -6.76
C GLY A 284 14.83 10.33 -6.58
N GLY A 285 14.62 9.35 -5.70
CA GLY A 285 13.30 8.78 -5.44
C GLY A 285 12.47 9.61 -4.46
N ALA A 286 11.15 9.63 -4.69
CA ALA A 286 10.18 10.30 -3.84
C ALA A 286 9.03 9.36 -3.46
N GLY A 287 8.57 9.45 -2.21
CA GLY A 287 7.49 8.64 -1.69
C GLY A 287 7.57 8.45 -0.19
N GLY A 288 7.01 7.36 0.30
CA GLY A 288 7.01 7.01 1.71
C GLY A 288 6.66 5.54 1.93
N LEU A 289 6.65 5.17 3.18
CA LEU A 289 6.25 3.85 3.64
C LEU A 289 5.60 3.90 5.01
N ILE A 290 4.84 2.87 5.30
CA ILE A 290 4.37 2.55 6.64
C ILE A 290 4.98 1.22 7.09
N ALA A 291 5.22 1.08 8.39
CA ALA A 291 5.79 -0.14 8.94
C ALA A 291 5.34 -0.40 10.37
N ILE A 292 5.28 -1.68 10.76
CA ILE A 292 5.09 -2.14 12.15
C ILE A 292 6.16 -3.17 12.47
N ASP A 293 6.84 -3.02 13.60
CA ASP A 293 7.77 -4.03 14.09
C ASP A 293 7.09 -5.10 14.97
N ARG A 294 7.84 -6.14 15.31
CA ARG A 294 7.36 -7.24 16.16
C ARG A 294 6.94 -6.83 17.59
N LYS A 295 7.23 -5.59 18.00
CA LYS A 295 6.84 -5.02 19.30
C LYS A 295 5.58 -4.16 19.21
N GLY A 296 5.03 -3.98 17.99
CA GLY A 296 3.90 -3.13 17.70
C GLY A 296 4.26 -1.64 17.63
N ASN A 297 5.55 -1.29 17.48
CA ASN A 297 5.94 0.08 17.18
C ASN A 297 5.60 0.39 15.72
N ILE A 298 5.09 1.60 15.48
CA ILE A 298 4.64 2.07 14.17
C ILE A 298 5.64 3.11 13.64
N SER A 299 5.94 3.06 12.34
CA SER A 299 6.63 4.11 11.61
C SER A 299 5.86 4.49 10.36
N MET A 300 5.82 5.79 10.05
CA MET A 300 5.18 6.38 8.87
C MET A 300 6.14 7.40 8.27
N SER A 301 7.16 6.94 7.53
CA SER A 301 8.24 7.78 7.00
C SER A 301 8.01 8.13 5.54
N PHE A 302 8.13 9.42 5.17
CA PHE A 302 7.95 9.91 3.81
C PHE A 302 8.77 11.18 3.54
N ASN A 303 9.22 11.37 2.29
CA ASN A 303 10.01 12.53 1.84
C ASN A 303 9.24 13.43 0.86
N THR A 304 7.92 13.37 0.89
CA THR A 304 7.00 14.19 0.08
C THR A 304 6.24 15.19 0.96
N PRO A 305 5.60 16.24 0.41
CA PRO A 305 4.81 17.20 1.18
C PRO A 305 3.61 16.61 1.94
N GLY A 306 3.16 15.39 1.59
CA GLY A 306 2.08 14.72 2.31
C GLY A 306 2.03 13.24 2.02
N MET A 307 1.39 12.52 2.94
CA MET A 307 1.01 11.11 2.82
C MET A 307 -0.32 10.92 3.55
N PHE A 308 -1.33 10.43 2.85
CA PHE A 308 -2.57 9.96 3.48
C PHE A 308 -2.22 8.77 4.38
N ARG A 309 -2.48 8.89 5.68
CA ARG A 309 -2.08 7.87 6.66
C ARG A 309 -3.00 7.82 7.87
N ALA A 310 -3.16 6.64 8.44
CA ALA A 310 -3.85 6.45 9.70
C ALA A 310 -3.25 5.28 10.48
N ALA A 311 -3.30 5.36 11.80
CA ALA A 311 -2.77 4.32 12.66
C ALA A 311 -3.62 4.15 13.93
N ARG A 312 -3.66 2.90 14.45
CA ARG A 312 -4.24 2.61 15.76
C ARG A 312 -3.52 1.43 16.41
N SER A 313 -3.27 1.55 17.71
CA SER A 313 -2.61 0.50 18.49
C SER A 313 -3.19 0.37 19.90
N SER A 314 -3.01 -0.79 20.50
CA SER A 314 -3.33 -1.03 21.92
C SER A 314 -2.39 -0.28 22.88
N SER A 315 -1.30 0.32 22.38
CA SER A 315 -0.39 1.17 23.16
C SER A 315 -0.75 2.66 23.15
N GLY A 316 -1.88 3.04 22.55
CA GLY A 316 -2.44 4.39 22.62
C GLY A 316 -2.32 5.22 21.33
N GLU A 317 -1.68 4.71 20.27
CA GLU A 317 -1.72 5.39 18.96
C GLU A 317 -3.14 5.41 18.41
N ASN A 318 -3.60 6.57 17.95
CA ASN A 318 -4.90 6.74 17.29
C ASN A 318 -4.86 8.03 16.47
N SER A 319 -4.35 7.93 15.25
CA SER A 319 -4.11 9.11 14.39
C SER A 319 -4.66 8.93 12.98
N VAL A 320 -4.97 10.08 12.37
CA VAL A 320 -5.22 10.23 10.92
C VAL A 320 -4.55 11.53 10.49
N ALA A 321 -3.78 11.49 9.42
CA ALA A 321 -3.12 12.69 8.90
C ALA A 321 -2.94 12.61 7.38
N ILE A 322 -2.77 13.77 6.74
CA ILE A 322 -2.61 13.90 5.29
C ILE A 322 -1.30 14.64 4.98
N PHE A 323 -1.10 15.80 5.59
CA PHE A 323 0.01 16.69 5.29
C PHE A 323 1.23 16.39 6.18
N SER A 324 2.42 16.78 5.72
CA SER A 324 3.57 16.95 6.60
C SER A 324 3.30 18.12 7.57
N GLU A 325 3.74 18.01 8.80
CA GLU A 325 3.65 19.09 9.77
C GLU A 325 4.45 20.31 9.32
#